data_3bb8daca601877d59e6e8318ecf502a6
#
_entry.id   3bb8daca601877d59e6e8318ecf502a6
#
_cell.length_a   1.000
_cell.length_b   1.000
_cell.length_c   1.000
_cell.angle_alpha   90.00
_cell.angle_beta   90.00
_cell.angle_gamma   90.00
#
_symmetry.space_group_name_H-M   'P 1'
#
loop_
_entity.id
_entity.type
_entity.pdbx_description
1 polymer ?
#
loop_
_entity_poly.entity_id
_entity_poly.type
_entity_poly.pdbx_seq_one_letter_code
_entity_poly.pdbx_strand_id
1 'polypeptide(L)'
;CPFHGMAWNLDGSLKFNPFAWDAPQWEGQENNLPEALVATWGGFVFINMDLNASPLEDTLGPIPEHFARYDLENRYKAVHVAKKIRANWKASTEAFMETHHVVGTHPQGLPMTADSNTQYDHPSEYVGRQICAHGVQSPHITEQLSEQDIFDAFFGSGQHDVDDDSRLLVPEGMTARAYAAEIMRTQLSAVTGEDYSEAGDAEFTDSLMYNVAPAMSFWGGFYQNTIYRFRPNGLDPESSIMDIVILRPVPKEGPRPEPVPTMHLDFDEPVTLAGETMGEALAVVFEQDAINLPWVQKGLRASRTGTVEFTNYQEQRLRLHHRLIDRLIAEGEAAR
;
A
#
# COMPACT_ATOMS: atom_id res chain seq x y z
N CYS A 1 -13.32 -2.95 -34.16
CA CYS A 1 -12.27 -1.93 -34.31
C CYS A 1 -12.75 -0.85 -35.31
N PRO A 2 -12.82 0.41 -34.96
CA PRO A 2 -13.36 1.46 -35.85
C PRO A 2 -12.44 1.80 -37.04
N PHE A 3 -11.20 1.30 -37.02
CA PHE A 3 -10.24 1.66 -38.09
C PHE A 3 -10.52 0.89 -39.40
N HIS A 4 -10.66 -0.47 -39.31
CA HIS A 4 -10.91 -1.28 -40.50
C HIS A 4 -12.17 -2.16 -40.39
N GLY A 5 -13.00 -1.96 -39.37
CA GLY A 5 -14.27 -2.67 -39.21
C GLY A 5 -14.20 -4.09 -38.70
N MET A 6 -13.03 -4.59 -38.29
CA MET A 6 -12.93 -5.89 -37.63
C MET A 6 -13.72 -5.88 -36.33
N ALA A 7 -14.41 -6.98 -36.03
CA ALA A 7 -15.19 -7.15 -34.82
C ALA A 7 -14.89 -8.47 -34.14
N TRP A 8 -14.93 -8.49 -32.82
CA TRP A 8 -14.75 -9.67 -31.98
C TRP A 8 -15.98 -9.85 -31.07
N ASN A 9 -16.23 -11.05 -30.68
CA ASN A 9 -17.19 -11.40 -29.63
C ASN A 9 -16.67 -10.96 -28.25
N LEU A 10 -17.52 -11.03 -27.23
CA LEU A 10 -17.12 -10.64 -25.87
C LEU A 10 -16.12 -11.63 -25.24
N ASP A 11 -16.03 -12.85 -25.77
CA ASP A 11 -15.02 -13.84 -25.38
C ASP A 11 -13.68 -13.65 -26.12
N GLY A 12 -13.54 -12.61 -26.96
CA GLY A 12 -12.33 -12.34 -27.71
C GLY A 12 -12.21 -13.10 -29.04
N SER A 13 -13.11 -14.03 -29.36
CA SER A 13 -13.10 -14.76 -30.65
C SER A 13 -13.43 -13.82 -31.80
N LEU A 14 -12.75 -13.99 -32.95
CA LEU A 14 -13.01 -13.18 -34.14
C LEU A 14 -14.44 -13.41 -34.64
N LYS A 15 -15.23 -12.35 -34.66
CA LYS A 15 -16.61 -12.36 -35.18
C LYS A 15 -16.68 -12.06 -36.67
N PHE A 16 -15.92 -11.07 -37.13
CA PHE A 16 -16.01 -10.57 -38.50
C PHE A 16 -14.72 -9.84 -38.90
N ASN A 17 -14.23 -10.15 -40.10
CA ASN A 17 -13.16 -9.42 -40.76
C ASN A 17 -13.64 -9.03 -42.18
N PRO A 18 -13.88 -7.72 -42.44
CA PRO A 18 -14.37 -7.25 -43.77
C PRO A 18 -13.40 -7.50 -44.89
N PHE A 19 -12.11 -7.74 -44.62
CA PHE A 19 -11.04 -7.94 -45.59
C PHE A 19 -10.49 -9.36 -45.62
N ALA A 20 -11.22 -10.35 -45.06
CA ALA A 20 -10.77 -11.74 -45.00
C ALA A 20 -10.40 -12.32 -46.39
N TRP A 21 -11.12 -11.90 -47.42
CA TRP A 21 -10.90 -12.32 -48.82
C TRP A 21 -9.54 -11.86 -49.40
N ASP A 22 -8.96 -10.79 -48.87
CA ASP A 22 -7.66 -10.22 -49.27
C ASP A 22 -6.53 -10.52 -48.32
N ALA A 23 -6.78 -11.41 -47.37
CA ALA A 23 -5.82 -11.76 -46.31
C ALA A 23 -5.66 -13.32 -46.23
N PRO A 24 -5.18 -13.99 -47.32
CA PRO A 24 -5.09 -15.45 -47.37
C PRO A 24 -4.17 -16.04 -46.32
N GLN A 25 -3.21 -15.26 -45.80
CA GLN A 25 -2.34 -15.66 -44.69
C GLN A 25 -3.10 -15.91 -43.37
N TRP A 26 -4.34 -15.41 -43.26
CA TRP A 26 -5.19 -15.59 -42.09
C TRP A 26 -6.17 -16.77 -42.24
N GLU A 27 -6.20 -17.38 -43.40
CA GLU A 27 -7.06 -18.55 -43.62
C GLU A 27 -6.63 -19.73 -42.75
N GLY A 28 -7.55 -20.25 -41.97
CA GLY A 28 -7.29 -21.32 -41.02
C GLY A 28 -6.57 -20.91 -39.72
N GLN A 29 -6.35 -19.60 -39.48
CA GLN A 29 -5.84 -19.09 -38.23
C GLN A 29 -6.98 -18.55 -37.34
N GLU A 30 -6.87 -18.81 -36.05
CA GLU A 30 -7.71 -18.18 -35.04
C GLU A 30 -7.18 -16.75 -34.78
N ASN A 31 -7.80 -15.74 -35.39
CA ASN A 31 -7.43 -14.33 -35.22
C ASN A 31 -8.17 -13.72 -34.03
N ASN A 32 -8.12 -14.42 -32.87
CA ASN A 32 -8.74 -13.98 -31.64
C ASN A 32 -7.92 -12.86 -30.98
N LEU A 33 -8.53 -12.11 -30.08
CA LEU A 33 -7.80 -11.18 -29.21
C LEU A 33 -6.89 -11.97 -28.28
N PRO A 34 -5.70 -11.42 -27.92
CA PRO A 34 -4.87 -12.02 -26.89
C PRO A 34 -5.64 -12.12 -25.57
N GLU A 35 -5.46 -13.23 -24.87
CA GLU A 35 -6.06 -13.48 -23.58
C GLU A 35 -5.17 -12.97 -22.45
N ALA A 36 -5.76 -12.74 -21.28
CA ALA A 36 -5.09 -12.51 -20.01
C ALA A 36 -5.86 -13.25 -18.92
N LEU A 37 -5.15 -13.80 -17.95
CA LEU A 37 -5.78 -14.34 -16.75
C LEU A 37 -6.33 -13.18 -15.92
N VAL A 38 -7.54 -13.34 -15.42
CA VAL A 38 -8.22 -12.34 -14.56
C VAL A 38 -8.72 -13.05 -13.30
N ALA A 39 -8.42 -12.47 -12.15
CA ALA A 39 -8.93 -12.89 -10.86
C ALA A 39 -9.28 -11.68 -9.99
N THR A 40 -10.13 -11.87 -8.98
CA THR A 40 -10.56 -10.81 -8.07
C THR A 40 -10.36 -11.23 -6.63
N TRP A 41 -9.98 -10.27 -5.79
CA TRP A 41 -9.94 -10.43 -4.36
C TRP A 41 -10.07 -9.06 -3.66
N GLY A 42 -10.85 -8.99 -2.58
CA GLY A 42 -10.98 -7.78 -1.76
C GLY A 42 -11.49 -6.55 -2.50
N GLY A 43 -12.26 -6.73 -3.59
CA GLY A 43 -12.73 -5.65 -4.46
C GLY A 43 -11.69 -5.18 -5.50
N PHE A 44 -10.52 -5.82 -5.57
CA PHE A 44 -9.49 -5.56 -6.58
C PHE A 44 -9.59 -6.54 -7.74
N VAL A 45 -9.24 -6.07 -8.94
CA VAL A 45 -9.10 -6.87 -10.15
C VAL A 45 -7.61 -7.03 -10.45
N PHE A 46 -7.16 -8.27 -10.55
CA PHE A 46 -5.81 -8.65 -10.92
C PHE A 46 -5.79 -9.23 -12.33
N ILE A 47 -4.76 -8.89 -13.09
CA ILE A 47 -4.54 -9.45 -14.43
C ILE A 47 -3.12 -10.02 -14.51
N ASN A 48 -2.97 -11.11 -15.26
CA ASN A 48 -1.67 -11.68 -15.61
C ASN A 48 -1.66 -12.03 -17.09
N MET A 49 -0.62 -11.56 -17.79
CA MET A 49 -0.45 -11.81 -19.23
C MET A 49 0.16 -13.18 -19.52
N ASP A 50 0.73 -13.84 -18.51
CA ASP A 50 1.19 -15.24 -18.62
C ASP A 50 0.02 -16.17 -18.33
N LEU A 51 -0.47 -16.84 -19.39
CA LEU A 51 -1.58 -17.78 -19.31
C LEU A 51 -1.24 -19.07 -18.54
N ASN A 52 0.04 -19.30 -18.25
CA ASN A 52 0.51 -20.43 -17.45
C ASN A 52 0.82 -20.05 -16.00
N ALA A 53 0.55 -18.81 -15.61
CA ALA A 53 0.78 -18.36 -14.24
C ALA A 53 -0.05 -19.16 -13.24
N SER A 54 0.51 -19.35 -12.04
CA SER A 54 -0.22 -19.93 -10.90
C SER A 54 -1.45 -19.08 -10.55
N PRO A 55 -2.48 -19.69 -9.94
CA PRO A 55 -3.65 -18.96 -9.46
C PRO A 55 -3.29 -17.78 -8.54
N LEU A 56 -4.12 -16.75 -8.52
CA LEU A 56 -3.91 -15.56 -7.68
C LEU A 56 -3.77 -15.91 -6.20
N GLU A 57 -4.49 -16.92 -5.73
CA GLU A 57 -4.49 -17.40 -4.34
C GLU A 57 -3.08 -17.82 -3.89
N ASP A 58 -2.29 -18.42 -4.77
CA ASP A 58 -0.90 -18.81 -4.48
C ASP A 58 -0.02 -17.57 -4.23
N THR A 59 -0.24 -16.50 -5.00
CA THR A 59 0.47 -15.22 -4.83
C THR A 59 0.03 -14.49 -3.56
N LEU A 60 -1.27 -14.45 -3.28
CA LEU A 60 -1.80 -13.79 -2.08
C LEU A 60 -1.50 -14.57 -0.79
N GLY A 61 -1.29 -15.90 -0.90
CA GLY A 61 -1.01 -16.75 0.24
C GLY A 61 -2.05 -16.59 1.36
N PRO A 62 -1.65 -16.27 2.62
CA PRO A 62 -2.58 -16.18 3.73
C PRO A 62 -3.37 -14.86 3.79
N ILE A 63 -3.14 -13.91 2.87
CA ILE A 63 -3.80 -12.60 2.92
C ILE A 63 -5.33 -12.72 2.91
N PRO A 64 -5.97 -13.54 2.05
CA PRO A 64 -7.42 -13.66 2.06
C PRO A 64 -7.98 -14.10 3.42
N GLU A 65 -7.33 -15.03 4.11
CA GLU A 65 -7.71 -15.47 5.46
C GLU A 65 -7.51 -14.37 6.50
N HIS A 66 -6.33 -13.73 6.49
CA HIS A 66 -5.99 -12.67 7.46
C HIS A 66 -6.85 -11.41 7.31
N PHE A 67 -7.33 -11.13 6.09
CA PHE A 67 -8.15 -9.95 5.78
C PHE A 67 -9.66 -10.23 5.80
N ALA A 68 -10.10 -11.48 5.97
CA ALA A 68 -11.51 -11.85 5.91
C ALA A 68 -12.40 -11.03 6.85
N ARG A 69 -11.88 -10.67 8.03
CA ARG A 69 -12.61 -9.88 9.02
C ARG A 69 -12.62 -8.36 8.75
N TYR A 70 -11.78 -7.85 7.86
CA TYR A 70 -11.67 -6.42 7.56
C TYR A 70 -12.60 -5.95 6.45
N ASP A 71 -13.28 -6.89 5.79
CA ASP A 71 -14.35 -6.65 4.81
C ASP A 71 -13.99 -5.61 3.74
N LEU A 72 -12.89 -5.87 3.03
CA LEU A 72 -12.37 -4.93 2.01
C LEU A 72 -13.38 -4.66 0.88
N GLU A 73 -14.24 -5.63 0.55
CA GLU A 73 -15.23 -5.52 -0.53
C GLU A 73 -16.33 -4.51 -0.21
N ASN A 74 -16.64 -4.32 1.07
CA ASN A 74 -17.60 -3.32 1.56
C ASN A 74 -16.94 -2.00 1.95
N ARG A 75 -15.76 -1.72 1.40
CA ARG A 75 -15.11 -0.42 1.53
C ARG A 75 -15.24 0.36 0.23
N TYR A 76 -15.12 1.67 0.32
CA TYR A 76 -15.05 2.55 -0.86
C TYR A 76 -13.70 3.24 -0.91
N LYS A 77 -13.27 3.59 -2.12
CA LYS A 77 -12.03 4.32 -2.37
C LYS A 77 -12.22 5.79 -1.99
N ALA A 78 -11.77 6.16 -0.80
CA ALA A 78 -11.88 7.50 -0.24
C ALA A 78 -10.73 8.43 -0.65
N VAL A 79 -9.54 7.86 -0.96
CA VAL A 79 -8.38 8.59 -1.46
C VAL A 79 -7.72 7.79 -2.58
N HIS A 80 -7.23 8.46 -3.61
CA HIS A 80 -6.32 7.90 -4.58
C HIS A 80 -5.38 8.96 -5.12
N VAL A 81 -4.12 8.89 -4.72
CA VAL A 81 -3.05 9.75 -5.21
C VAL A 81 -2.08 8.91 -6.04
N ALA A 82 -1.77 9.36 -7.25
CA ALA A 82 -0.75 8.76 -8.12
C ALA A 82 0.41 9.75 -8.25
N LYS A 83 1.43 9.61 -7.41
CA LYS A 83 2.59 10.50 -7.33
C LYS A 83 3.73 9.97 -8.18
N LYS A 84 4.25 10.79 -9.12
CA LYS A 84 5.51 10.50 -9.81
C LYS A 84 6.70 10.78 -8.88
N ILE A 85 7.64 9.82 -8.81
CA ILE A 85 8.83 9.88 -7.96
C ILE A 85 10.07 9.69 -8.83
N ARG A 86 11.11 10.51 -8.62
CA ARG A 86 12.42 10.37 -9.30
C ARG A 86 13.28 9.29 -8.62
N ALA A 87 12.74 8.08 -8.57
CA ALA A 87 13.42 6.89 -8.10
C ALA A 87 12.85 5.65 -8.80
N ASN A 88 13.67 4.62 -8.94
CA ASN A 88 13.25 3.32 -9.46
C ASN A 88 12.10 2.75 -8.62
N TRP A 89 11.17 2.04 -9.26
CA TRP A 89 10.03 1.45 -8.55
C TRP A 89 10.44 0.48 -7.44
N LYS A 90 11.58 -0.22 -7.58
CA LYS A 90 12.10 -1.09 -6.52
C LYS A 90 12.55 -0.28 -5.31
N ALA A 91 13.35 0.77 -5.51
CA ALA A 91 13.76 1.66 -4.43
C ALA A 91 12.56 2.31 -3.72
N SER A 92 11.54 2.70 -4.50
CA SER A 92 10.30 3.23 -3.94
C SER A 92 9.52 2.19 -3.13
N THR A 93 9.48 0.93 -3.59
CA THR A 93 8.83 -0.17 -2.85
C THR A 93 9.56 -0.50 -1.54
N GLU A 94 10.89 -0.54 -1.60
CA GLU A 94 11.78 -0.92 -0.49
C GLU A 94 11.60 -0.02 0.73
N ALA A 95 11.43 1.28 0.53
CA ALA A 95 11.18 2.25 1.61
C ALA A 95 9.90 1.94 2.42
N PHE A 96 8.97 1.18 1.86
CA PHE A 96 7.72 0.75 2.51
C PHE A 96 7.76 -0.72 2.98
N MET A 97 8.95 -1.31 3.05
CA MET A 97 9.14 -2.68 3.51
C MET A 97 9.86 -2.78 4.85
N GLU A 98 10.21 -1.67 5.47
CA GLU A 98 10.84 -1.57 6.78
C GLU A 98 10.33 -0.31 7.51
N THR A 99 10.63 -0.17 8.78
CA THR A 99 10.19 0.96 9.61
C THR A 99 11.35 1.70 10.27
N HIS A 100 12.57 1.21 10.14
CA HIS A 100 13.69 1.82 10.84
C HIS A 100 14.13 3.17 10.22
N HIS A 101 13.67 3.51 9.00
CA HIS A 101 13.88 4.84 8.43
C HIS A 101 13.09 5.93 9.16
N VAL A 102 12.09 5.56 9.99
CA VAL A 102 11.29 6.52 10.77
C VAL A 102 12.17 7.46 11.58
N VAL A 103 13.25 6.94 12.18
CA VAL A 103 14.17 7.75 12.99
C VAL A 103 14.81 8.90 12.20
N GLY A 104 15.04 8.73 10.90
CA GLY A 104 15.66 9.75 10.05
C GLY A 104 14.68 10.55 9.21
N THR A 105 13.63 9.90 8.72
CA THR A 105 12.67 10.47 7.75
C THR A 105 11.45 11.07 8.44
N HIS A 106 10.95 10.42 9.51
CA HIS A 106 9.71 10.79 10.18
C HIS A 106 9.93 11.02 11.70
N PRO A 107 10.85 11.90 12.13
CA PRO A 107 11.17 12.05 13.54
C PRO A 107 9.96 12.45 14.41
N GLN A 108 8.95 13.08 13.83
CA GLN A 108 7.67 13.39 14.48
C GLN A 108 6.86 12.14 14.85
N GLY A 109 7.15 10.99 14.23
CA GLY A 109 6.53 9.69 14.52
C GLY A 109 7.12 8.98 15.74
N LEU A 110 8.34 9.32 16.15
CA LEU A 110 9.03 8.63 17.25
C LEU A 110 8.25 8.60 18.58
N PRO A 111 7.52 9.67 18.97
CA PRO A 111 6.73 9.61 20.21
C PRO A 111 5.61 8.55 20.18
N MET A 112 5.18 8.08 19.01
CA MET A 112 3.99 7.25 18.90
C MET A 112 4.18 5.94 18.10
N THR A 113 5.41 5.63 17.65
CA THR A 113 5.70 4.48 16.76
C THR A 113 6.85 3.66 17.30
N ALA A 114 6.67 2.36 17.46
CA ALA A 114 7.70 1.43 17.94
C ALA A 114 8.86 1.19 16.95
N ASP A 115 8.83 1.77 15.79
CA ASP A 115 9.78 1.74 14.67
C ASP A 115 10.74 0.52 14.65
N SER A 116 11.91 0.60 15.28
CA SER A 116 12.90 -0.48 15.28
C SER A 116 12.50 -1.74 16.06
N ASN A 117 11.41 -1.71 16.83
CA ASN A 117 10.81 -2.91 17.48
C ASN A 117 9.76 -3.59 16.59
N THR A 118 9.65 -3.21 15.33
CA THR A 118 8.74 -3.85 14.36
C THR A 118 9.07 -5.33 14.20
N GLN A 119 8.02 -6.14 14.21
CA GLN A 119 8.12 -7.55 13.86
C GLN A 119 8.04 -7.71 12.34
N TYR A 120 8.92 -8.57 11.80
CA TYR A 120 8.93 -8.92 10.37
C TYR A 120 8.84 -10.44 10.22
N ASP A 121 8.00 -10.88 9.29
CA ASP A 121 7.90 -12.28 8.89
C ASP A 121 7.53 -12.45 7.41
N HIS A 122 7.51 -13.70 6.96
CA HIS A 122 7.25 -14.12 5.58
C HIS A 122 6.20 -15.23 5.57
N PRO A 123 4.91 -14.87 5.64
CA PRO A 123 3.83 -15.85 5.67
C PRO A 123 3.77 -16.74 4.43
N SER A 124 4.27 -16.26 3.28
CA SER A 124 4.44 -17.05 2.05
C SER A 124 5.64 -16.54 1.26
N GLU A 125 5.94 -17.20 0.15
CA GLU A 125 7.04 -16.82 -0.74
C GLU A 125 6.85 -15.45 -1.38
N TYR A 126 5.61 -15.08 -1.70
CA TYR A 126 5.25 -13.81 -2.34
C TYR A 126 4.86 -12.73 -1.35
N VAL A 127 4.72 -13.07 -0.07
CA VAL A 127 4.17 -12.15 0.94
C VAL A 127 5.16 -11.95 2.08
N GLY A 128 5.58 -10.71 2.26
CA GLY A 128 6.24 -10.25 3.47
C GLY A 128 5.26 -9.48 4.36
N ARG A 129 5.37 -9.64 5.70
CA ARG A 129 4.54 -8.89 6.64
C ARG A 129 5.40 -8.12 7.63
N GLN A 130 4.95 -6.92 7.98
CA GLN A 130 5.43 -6.18 9.15
C GLN A 130 4.28 -5.88 10.09
N ILE A 131 4.57 -5.92 11.38
CA ILE A 131 3.67 -5.50 12.45
C ILE A 131 4.44 -4.49 13.29
N CYS A 132 4.08 -3.22 13.15
CA CYS A 132 4.66 -2.12 13.92
C CYS A 132 3.62 -1.58 14.90
N ALA A 133 3.92 -1.64 16.18
CA ALA A 133 3.02 -1.11 17.19
C ALA A 133 3.03 0.41 17.15
N HIS A 134 1.84 1.01 17.16
CA HIS A 134 1.63 2.44 17.33
C HIS A 134 0.94 2.74 18.67
N GLY A 135 0.93 4.00 19.07
CA GLY A 135 0.49 4.41 20.41
C GLY A 135 1.48 4.01 21.51
N VAL A 136 2.75 3.83 21.14
CA VAL A 136 3.89 3.57 22.03
C VAL A 136 5.10 4.34 21.52
N GLN A 137 5.95 4.83 22.44
CA GLN A 137 7.16 5.54 22.03
C GLN A 137 8.21 4.64 21.39
N SER A 138 9.01 5.22 20.49
CA SER A 138 10.18 4.59 19.89
C SER A 138 11.25 4.26 20.94
N PRO A 139 11.96 3.12 20.80
CA PRO A 139 13.15 2.82 21.64
C PRO A 139 14.30 3.82 21.42
N HIS A 140 14.26 4.66 20.40
CA HIS A 140 15.23 5.76 20.20
C HIS A 140 15.00 6.94 21.14
N ILE A 141 13.84 7.06 21.76
CA ILE A 141 13.55 8.04 22.80
C ILE A 141 13.96 7.46 24.16
N THR A 142 14.98 8.05 24.79
CA THR A 142 15.53 7.57 26.06
C THR A 142 14.74 8.03 27.28
N GLU A 143 14.06 9.17 27.17
CA GLU A 143 13.18 9.68 28.24
C GLU A 143 11.81 9.01 28.11
N GLN A 144 11.24 8.61 29.26
CA GLN A 144 9.89 8.06 29.29
C GLN A 144 8.87 9.19 29.09
N LEU A 145 8.15 9.12 27.97
CA LEU A 145 7.05 10.04 27.69
C LEU A 145 5.83 9.71 28.55
N SER A 146 5.00 10.70 28.82
CA SER A 146 3.70 10.47 29.42
C SER A 146 2.75 9.81 28.40
N GLU A 147 1.76 9.06 28.92
CA GLU A 147 0.71 8.48 28.04
C GLU A 147 -0.05 9.56 27.27
N GLN A 148 -0.16 10.77 27.85
CA GLN A 148 -0.78 11.90 27.16
C GLN A 148 0.07 12.39 25.98
N ASP A 149 1.40 12.49 26.13
CA ASP A 149 2.28 12.94 25.05
C ASP A 149 2.27 11.92 23.88
N ILE A 150 2.24 10.63 24.20
CA ILE A 150 2.14 9.55 23.19
C ILE A 150 0.80 9.65 22.46
N PHE A 151 -0.29 9.85 23.21
CA PHE A 151 -1.64 9.95 22.65
C PHE A 151 -1.78 11.17 21.73
N ASP A 152 -1.29 12.33 22.18
CA ASP A 152 -1.32 13.57 21.40
C ASP A 152 -0.52 13.41 20.09
N ALA A 153 0.64 12.76 20.15
CA ALA A 153 1.43 12.45 18.97
C ALA A 153 0.69 11.51 18.01
N PHE A 154 0.03 10.46 18.55
CA PHE A 154 -0.69 9.46 17.73
C PHE A 154 -1.82 10.08 16.90
N PHE A 155 -2.59 11.00 17.45
CA PHE A 155 -3.65 11.70 16.71
C PHE A 155 -3.15 12.87 15.86
N GLY A 156 -1.83 13.06 15.76
CA GLY A 156 -1.22 14.10 14.93
C GLY A 156 -1.54 15.51 15.40
N SER A 157 -1.81 15.63 16.68
CA SER A 157 -2.44 16.76 17.28
C SER A 157 -1.49 17.92 17.60
N GLY A 158 -0.54 18.20 16.76
CA GLY A 158 0.07 19.53 16.72
C GLY A 158 -0.95 20.63 16.37
N GLN A 159 -2.24 20.32 16.28
CA GLN A 159 -3.35 21.24 15.99
C GLN A 159 -4.21 21.59 17.21
N HIS A 160 -3.97 20.94 18.36
CA HIS A 160 -4.67 21.30 19.59
C HIS A 160 -3.78 22.24 20.39
N ASP A 161 -4.19 23.50 20.50
CA ASP A 161 -3.61 24.42 21.48
C ASP A 161 -3.80 23.82 22.88
N VAL A 162 -2.78 23.98 23.73
CA VAL A 162 -2.71 23.38 25.08
C VAL A 162 -3.87 23.86 25.98
N ASP A 163 -4.53 24.95 25.59
CA ASP A 163 -5.65 25.56 26.31
C ASP A 163 -7.03 25.24 25.72
N ASP A 164 -7.14 24.29 24.77
CA ASP A 164 -8.43 23.91 24.23
C ASP A 164 -9.14 22.93 25.18
N ASP A 165 -10.26 23.37 25.76
CA ASP A 165 -11.13 22.57 26.64
C ASP A 165 -11.67 21.28 25.92
N SER A 166 -11.48 21.13 24.61
CA SER A 166 -11.84 19.96 23.81
C SER A 166 -10.76 18.88 23.76
N ARG A 167 -9.57 19.12 24.33
CA ARG A 167 -8.48 18.15 24.36
C ARG A 167 -8.91 16.86 25.05
N LEU A 168 -8.81 15.75 24.33
CA LEU A 168 -9.06 14.42 24.91
C LEU A 168 -7.92 14.07 25.88
N LEU A 169 -8.29 13.80 27.12
CA LEU A 169 -7.33 13.40 28.15
C LEU A 169 -7.34 11.89 28.32
N VAL A 170 -6.15 11.29 28.34
CA VAL A 170 -6.00 9.86 28.62
C VAL A 170 -6.45 9.58 30.05
N PRO A 171 -7.44 8.69 30.28
CA PRO A 171 -7.91 8.37 31.61
C PRO A 171 -6.80 7.78 32.50
N GLU A 172 -6.87 8.10 33.82
CA GLU A 172 -5.91 7.57 34.77
C GLU A 172 -5.85 6.03 34.75
N GLY A 173 -4.65 5.48 34.65
CA GLY A 173 -4.40 4.04 34.58
C GLY A 173 -4.61 3.41 33.21
N MET A 174 -4.96 4.17 32.17
CA MET A 174 -5.08 3.72 30.79
C MET A 174 -3.82 4.11 29.99
N THR A 175 -3.43 3.26 29.04
CA THR A 175 -2.35 3.60 28.10
C THR A 175 -2.89 4.44 26.93
N ALA A 176 -2.03 5.25 26.32
CA ALA A 176 -2.33 5.99 25.10
C ALA A 176 -2.93 5.10 24.02
N ARG A 177 -2.31 3.94 23.82
CA ARG A 177 -2.71 2.93 22.85
C ARG A 177 -4.12 2.39 23.10
N ALA A 178 -4.41 1.96 24.33
CA ALA A 178 -5.73 1.43 24.68
C ALA A 178 -6.83 2.47 24.52
N TYR A 179 -6.55 3.70 24.93
CA TYR A 179 -7.52 4.81 24.78
C TYR A 179 -7.75 5.18 23.33
N ALA A 180 -6.69 5.24 22.52
CA ALA A 180 -6.80 5.47 21.08
C ALA A 180 -7.63 4.38 20.40
N ALA A 181 -7.39 3.10 20.70
CA ALA A 181 -8.16 1.99 20.17
C ALA A 181 -9.65 2.04 20.56
N GLU A 182 -9.96 2.45 21.80
CA GLU A 182 -11.35 2.62 22.26
C GLU A 182 -12.08 3.69 21.49
N ILE A 183 -11.43 4.85 21.28
CA ILE A 183 -11.99 5.94 20.48
C ILE A 183 -12.26 5.48 19.05
N MET A 184 -11.25 4.88 18.40
CA MET A 184 -11.35 4.44 17.01
C MET A 184 -12.42 3.34 16.85
N ARG A 185 -12.52 2.41 17.79
CA ARG A 185 -13.56 1.38 17.85
C ARG A 185 -14.94 1.98 17.96
N THR A 186 -15.13 2.95 18.85
CA THR A 186 -16.40 3.64 19.05
C THR A 186 -16.81 4.41 17.80
N GLN A 187 -15.89 5.15 17.19
CA GLN A 187 -16.14 5.89 15.95
C GLN A 187 -16.51 4.97 14.80
N LEU A 188 -15.79 3.85 14.65
CA LEU A 188 -16.08 2.90 13.59
C LEU A 188 -17.44 2.22 13.78
N SER A 189 -17.78 1.81 15.01
CA SER A 189 -19.10 1.26 15.35
C SER A 189 -20.22 2.24 15.01
N ALA A 190 -20.02 3.54 15.28
CA ALA A 190 -21.00 4.57 14.94
C ALA A 190 -21.19 4.72 13.42
N VAL A 191 -20.12 4.56 12.63
CA VAL A 191 -20.17 4.67 11.16
C VAL A 191 -20.80 3.42 10.52
N THR A 192 -20.36 2.23 10.94
CA THR A 192 -20.74 0.96 10.29
C THR A 192 -21.98 0.31 10.90
N GLY A 193 -22.26 0.61 12.18
CA GLY A 193 -23.28 -0.06 12.97
C GLY A 193 -22.90 -1.47 13.40
N GLU A 194 -21.64 -1.86 13.22
CA GLU A 194 -21.10 -3.16 13.62
C GLU A 194 -20.52 -3.11 15.04
N ASP A 195 -20.44 -4.27 15.69
CA ASP A 195 -19.81 -4.44 17.01
C ASP A 195 -18.35 -4.87 16.84
N TYR A 196 -17.43 -4.06 17.37
CA TYR A 196 -15.99 -4.34 17.37
C TYR A 196 -15.45 -4.63 18.78
N SER A 197 -16.28 -4.97 19.75
CA SER A 197 -15.87 -5.22 21.15
C SER A 197 -14.83 -6.34 21.26
N GLU A 198 -14.90 -7.35 20.40
CA GLU A 198 -13.97 -8.49 20.37
C GLU A 198 -12.71 -8.22 19.52
N ALA A 199 -12.57 -7.05 18.91
CA ALA A 199 -11.39 -6.70 18.14
C ALA A 199 -10.26 -6.19 19.06
N GLY A 200 -9.04 -6.65 18.80
CA GLY A 200 -7.86 -6.24 19.58
C GLY A 200 -7.41 -4.81 19.25
N ASP A 201 -6.76 -4.15 20.20
CA ASP A 201 -6.25 -2.78 20.03
C ASP A 201 -5.31 -2.67 18.81
N ALA A 202 -4.49 -3.70 18.59
CA ALA A 202 -3.59 -3.77 17.42
C ALA A 202 -4.29 -3.61 16.08
N GLU A 203 -5.53 -4.08 15.97
CA GLU A 203 -6.31 -3.99 14.72
C GLU A 203 -6.86 -2.59 14.43
N PHE A 204 -6.74 -1.68 15.41
CA PHE A 204 -7.10 -0.27 15.25
C PHE A 204 -5.88 0.64 15.18
N THR A 205 -4.82 0.32 15.92
CA THR A 205 -3.69 1.22 16.11
C THR A 205 -2.47 0.86 15.28
N ASP A 206 -2.18 -0.43 15.04
CA ASP A 206 -0.90 -0.87 14.47
C ASP A 206 -0.84 -0.80 12.95
N SER A 207 0.37 -0.63 12.47
CA SER A 207 0.69 -0.87 11.07
C SER A 207 0.83 -2.38 10.81
N LEU A 208 -0.27 -2.99 10.36
CA LEU A 208 -0.33 -4.39 9.96
C LEU A 208 -0.14 -4.46 8.44
N MET A 209 1.08 -4.32 7.94
CA MET A 209 1.31 -4.18 6.51
C MET A 209 1.84 -5.46 5.87
N TYR A 210 1.19 -5.87 4.79
CA TYR A 210 1.53 -7.00 3.94
C TYR A 210 2.04 -6.51 2.60
N ASN A 211 3.28 -6.84 2.25
CA ASN A 211 3.81 -6.59 0.91
C ASN A 211 3.60 -7.83 0.05
N VAL A 212 2.96 -7.64 -1.08
CA VAL A 212 2.77 -8.65 -2.12
C VAL A 212 3.70 -8.33 -3.28
N ALA A 213 4.58 -9.25 -3.58
CA ALA A 213 5.51 -9.04 -4.70
C ALA A 213 4.75 -8.96 -6.05
N PRO A 214 5.26 -8.17 -7.02
CA PRO A 214 6.53 -7.45 -6.92
C PRO A 214 6.43 -6.08 -6.25
N ALA A 215 5.28 -5.42 -6.19
CA ALA A 215 5.25 -4.00 -5.86
C ALA A 215 3.91 -3.50 -5.32
N MET A 216 3.23 -4.30 -4.54
CA MET A 216 1.96 -3.94 -3.93
C MET A 216 1.98 -4.18 -2.42
N SER A 217 1.26 -3.36 -1.67
CA SER A 217 1.15 -3.52 -0.22
C SER A 217 -0.28 -3.26 0.24
N PHE A 218 -0.71 -4.00 1.26
CA PHE A 218 -2.03 -3.86 1.88
C PHE A 218 -1.86 -3.68 3.38
N TRP A 219 -2.48 -2.65 3.93
CA TRP A 219 -2.61 -2.48 5.38
C TRP A 219 -3.86 -3.19 5.85
N GLY A 220 -3.70 -4.09 6.82
CA GLY A 220 -4.79 -4.69 7.59
C GLY A 220 -5.31 -3.74 8.65
N GLY A 221 -6.29 -4.24 9.40
CA GLY A 221 -6.95 -3.49 10.47
C GLY A 221 -8.32 -2.96 10.07
N PHE A 222 -9.06 -2.47 11.06
CA PHE A 222 -10.46 -2.06 10.87
C PHE A 222 -10.61 -0.60 10.46
N TYR A 223 -9.77 0.29 10.99
CA TYR A 223 -10.00 1.73 10.89
C TYR A 223 -9.88 2.25 9.46
N GLN A 224 -8.72 2.06 8.84
CA GLN A 224 -8.53 2.36 7.41
C GLN A 224 -7.58 1.36 6.78
N ASN A 225 -7.84 1.02 5.53
CA ASN A 225 -6.93 0.19 4.76
C ASN A 225 -6.23 1.06 3.72
N THR A 226 -4.92 1.19 3.89
CA THR A 226 -4.07 1.85 2.92
C THR A 226 -3.45 0.81 2.00
N ILE A 227 -3.50 1.07 0.72
CA ILE A 227 -2.90 0.23 -0.30
C ILE A 227 -1.86 1.04 -1.05
N TYR A 228 -0.67 0.47 -1.21
CA TYR A 228 0.36 1.01 -2.07
C TYR A 228 0.51 0.14 -3.32
N ARG A 229 0.75 0.80 -4.43
CA ARG A 229 1.19 0.15 -5.65
C ARG A 229 2.32 0.98 -6.26
N PHE A 230 3.47 0.34 -6.44
CA PHE A 230 4.63 0.96 -7.07
C PHE A 230 4.77 0.41 -8.49
N ARG A 231 4.77 1.27 -9.47
CA ARG A 231 4.86 0.86 -10.88
C ARG A 231 5.90 1.69 -11.63
N PRO A 232 6.52 1.11 -12.67
CA PRO A 232 7.41 1.86 -13.53
C PRO A 232 6.70 3.08 -14.14
N ASN A 233 7.43 4.16 -14.37
CA ASN A 233 6.97 5.29 -15.16
C ASN A 233 7.41 5.09 -16.61
N GLY A 234 6.63 4.33 -17.39
CA GLY A 234 7.00 3.89 -18.71
C GLY A 234 8.24 2.99 -18.69
N LEU A 235 9.24 3.30 -19.51
CA LEU A 235 10.51 2.56 -19.62
C LEU A 235 11.68 3.26 -18.89
N ASP A 236 11.42 4.34 -18.19
CA ASP A 236 12.45 5.07 -17.44
C ASP A 236 12.79 4.35 -16.14
N PRO A 237 14.01 3.79 -16.00
CA PRO A 237 14.42 3.10 -14.77
C PRO A 237 14.72 4.06 -13.61
N GLU A 238 14.77 5.37 -13.84
CA GLU A 238 15.09 6.41 -12.85
C GLU A 238 13.83 7.04 -12.24
N SER A 239 12.65 6.59 -12.65
CA SER A 239 11.39 7.11 -12.13
C SER A 239 10.33 6.04 -11.96
N SER A 240 9.39 6.32 -11.06
CA SER A 240 8.26 5.44 -10.76
C SER A 240 7.01 6.25 -10.48
N ILE A 241 5.90 5.55 -10.38
CA ILE A 241 4.63 6.10 -9.91
C ILE A 241 4.22 5.33 -8.67
N MET A 242 4.03 6.03 -7.57
CA MET A 242 3.47 5.50 -6.33
C MET A 242 1.98 5.83 -6.29
N ASP A 243 1.14 4.82 -6.32
CA ASP A 243 -0.28 4.96 -6.01
C ASP A 243 -0.49 4.77 -4.50
N ILE A 244 -1.15 5.72 -3.87
CA ILE A 244 -1.60 5.67 -2.48
C ILE A 244 -3.13 5.65 -2.53
N VAL A 245 -3.71 4.53 -2.12
CA VAL A 245 -5.17 4.36 -2.07
C VAL A 245 -5.59 4.14 -0.63
N ILE A 246 -6.55 4.92 -0.15
CA ILE A 246 -7.13 4.71 1.17
C ILE A 246 -8.58 4.25 0.99
N LEU A 247 -8.89 3.10 1.58
CA LEU A 247 -10.22 2.55 1.65
C LEU A 247 -10.84 2.86 3.00
N ARG A 248 -12.09 3.31 2.99
CA ARG A 248 -12.88 3.54 4.19
C ARG A 248 -14.13 2.66 4.19
N PRO A 249 -14.63 2.26 5.34
CA PRO A 249 -15.87 1.48 5.42
C PRO A 249 -17.05 2.29 4.89
N VAL A 250 -17.98 1.60 4.24
CA VAL A 250 -19.21 2.21 3.79
C VAL A 250 -20.08 2.50 5.02
N PRO A 251 -20.58 3.74 5.20
CA PRO A 251 -21.49 4.05 6.28
C PRO A 251 -22.77 3.21 6.22
N LYS A 252 -23.28 2.81 7.38
CA LYS A 252 -24.53 2.06 7.50
C LYS A 252 -25.73 2.84 6.94
N GLU A 253 -25.71 4.15 7.16
CA GLU A 253 -26.78 5.05 6.76
C GLU A 253 -26.38 5.88 5.53
N GLY A 254 -27.33 6.11 4.64
CA GLY A 254 -27.11 6.88 3.43
C GLY A 254 -26.70 6.03 2.22
N PRO A 255 -26.52 6.66 1.07
CA PRO A 255 -26.05 5.97 -0.13
C PRO A 255 -24.55 5.60 0.01
N ARG A 256 -24.13 4.52 -0.68
CA ARG A 256 -22.71 4.19 -0.79
C ARG A 256 -21.95 5.39 -1.39
N PRO A 257 -20.88 5.87 -0.72
CA PRO A 257 -20.10 6.97 -1.27
C PRO A 257 -19.48 6.60 -2.63
N GLU A 258 -19.49 7.55 -3.55
CA GLU A 258 -18.82 7.37 -4.84
C GLU A 258 -17.30 7.32 -4.66
N PRO A 259 -16.60 6.43 -5.38
CA PRO A 259 -15.15 6.36 -5.31
C PRO A 259 -14.54 7.65 -5.90
N VAL A 260 -13.59 8.24 -5.17
CA VAL A 260 -12.93 9.46 -5.64
C VAL A 260 -12.11 9.23 -6.92
N PRO A 261 -12.01 10.23 -7.81
CA PRO A 261 -11.09 10.17 -8.94
C PRO A 261 -9.63 10.14 -8.48
N THR A 262 -8.74 9.62 -9.31
CA THR A 262 -7.31 9.64 -9.05
C THR A 262 -6.77 11.06 -9.16
N MET A 263 -6.11 11.55 -8.10
CA MET A 263 -5.30 12.77 -8.14
C MET A 263 -3.91 12.42 -8.66
N HIS A 264 -3.57 12.93 -9.84
CA HIS A 264 -2.25 12.74 -10.42
C HIS A 264 -1.34 13.88 -10.01
N LEU A 265 -0.21 13.55 -9.38
CA LEU A 265 0.82 14.50 -8.97
C LEU A 265 2.11 14.27 -9.79
N ASP A 266 2.57 15.29 -10.48
CA ASP A 266 3.83 15.26 -11.20
C ASP A 266 5.03 15.35 -10.24
N PHE A 267 6.23 15.22 -10.75
CA PHE A 267 7.48 15.17 -9.97
C PHE A 267 7.62 16.31 -8.97
N ASP A 268 7.26 17.52 -9.35
CA ASP A 268 7.46 18.73 -8.53
C ASP A 268 6.19 19.19 -7.77
N GLU A 269 5.10 18.44 -7.90
CA GLU A 269 3.87 18.70 -7.16
C GLU A 269 3.89 17.92 -5.84
N PRO A 270 3.82 18.59 -4.67
CA PRO A 270 3.95 17.92 -3.39
C PRO A 270 2.74 17.05 -3.05
N VAL A 271 2.97 15.97 -2.29
CA VAL A 271 1.88 15.09 -1.81
C VAL A 271 0.94 15.82 -0.85
N THR A 272 1.43 16.86 -0.19
CA THR A 272 0.62 17.72 0.70
C THR A 272 -0.55 18.40 0.01
N LEU A 273 -0.58 18.48 -1.33
CA LEU A 273 -1.76 18.91 -2.08
C LEU A 273 -2.99 17.98 -1.87
N ALA A 274 -2.76 16.75 -1.44
CA ALA A 274 -3.82 15.80 -1.10
C ALA A 274 -4.23 15.84 0.40
N GLY A 275 -3.68 16.78 1.19
CA GLY A 275 -3.90 16.86 2.64
C GLY A 275 -5.36 16.95 3.04
N GLU A 276 -6.17 17.73 2.32
CA GLU A 276 -7.61 17.87 2.60
C GLU A 276 -8.35 16.51 2.54
N THR A 277 -7.95 15.59 1.63
CA THR A 277 -8.64 14.31 1.43
C THR A 277 -8.04 13.17 2.24
N MET A 278 -6.70 13.12 2.37
CA MET A 278 -6.02 12.02 3.07
C MET A 278 -5.70 12.32 4.54
N GLY A 279 -5.79 13.57 4.96
CA GLY A 279 -5.33 14.08 6.26
C GLY A 279 -3.96 14.74 6.15
N GLU A 280 -3.84 15.96 6.68
CA GLU A 280 -2.63 16.79 6.56
C GLU A 280 -1.39 16.10 7.12
N ALA A 281 -1.49 15.48 8.31
CA ALA A 281 -0.36 14.80 8.95
C ALA A 281 0.13 13.61 8.11
N LEU A 282 -0.78 12.82 7.55
CA LEU A 282 -0.44 11.68 6.70
C LEU A 282 0.17 12.14 5.36
N ALA A 283 -0.35 13.21 4.78
CA ALA A 283 0.20 13.79 3.55
C ALA A 283 1.65 14.28 3.76
N VAL A 284 1.97 14.85 4.94
CA VAL A 284 3.35 15.25 5.31
C VAL A 284 4.27 14.02 5.39
N VAL A 285 3.82 12.90 5.96
CA VAL A 285 4.61 11.66 6.03
C VAL A 285 4.97 11.18 4.61
N PHE A 286 4.00 11.09 3.71
CA PHE A 286 4.27 10.69 2.32
C PHE A 286 5.14 11.70 1.55
N GLU A 287 5.02 12.99 1.86
CA GLU A 287 5.88 14.01 1.26
C GLU A 287 7.34 13.83 1.68
N GLN A 288 7.60 13.49 2.95
CA GLN A 288 8.96 13.23 3.45
C GLN A 288 9.61 12.06 2.71
N ASP A 289 8.87 10.97 2.46
CA ASP A 289 9.34 9.86 1.64
C ASP A 289 9.62 10.30 0.20
N ALA A 290 8.68 11.02 -0.41
CA ALA A 290 8.81 11.50 -1.79
C ALA A 290 10.01 12.45 -1.98
N ILE A 291 10.40 13.21 -0.96
CA ILE A 291 11.59 14.07 -0.95
C ILE A 291 12.88 13.25 -0.82
N ASN A 292 12.88 12.17 -0.01
CA ASN A 292 14.06 11.36 0.26
C ASN A 292 14.39 10.37 -0.88
N LEU A 293 13.41 9.77 -1.51
CA LEU A 293 13.60 8.75 -2.54
C LEU A 293 14.48 9.18 -3.73
N PRO A 294 14.41 10.41 -4.25
CA PRO A 294 15.35 10.89 -5.26
C PRO A 294 16.81 10.93 -4.80
N TRP A 295 17.06 11.12 -3.51
CA TRP A 295 18.42 11.06 -2.97
C TRP A 295 18.91 9.63 -2.81
N VAL A 296 18.03 8.70 -2.44
CA VAL A 296 18.32 7.26 -2.46
C VAL A 296 18.70 6.83 -3.88
N GLN A 297 17.94 7.22 -4.90
CA GLN A 297 18.26 6.93 -6.31
C GLN A 297 19.63 7.47 -6.73
N LYS A 298 19.97 8.70 -6.36
CA LYS A 298 21.30 9.27 -6.61
C LYS A 298 22.40 8.50 -5.89
N GLY A 299 22.15 8.07 -4.64
CA GLY A 299 23.06 7.24 -3.86
C GLY A 299 23.35 5.90 -4.53
N LEU A 300 22.31 5.22 -5.01
CA LEU A 300 22.43 3.97 -5.77
C LEU A 300 23.31 4.14 -7.01
N ARG A 301 23.14 5.23 -7.75
CA ARG A 301 23.97 5.55 -8.92
C ARG A 301 25.42 5.88 -8.57
N ALA A 302 25.63 6.53 -7.43
CA ALA A 302 26.96 6.94 -6.97
C ALA A 302 27.74 5.79 -6.30
N SER A 303 27.12 4.64 -6.04
CA SER A 303 27.75 3.49 -5.39
C SER A 303 28.94 2.99 -6.21
N ARG A 304 30.13 3.02 -5.61
CA ARG A 304 31.37 2.54 -6.24
C ARG A 304 31.37 1.01 -6.42
N THR A 305 30.70 0.29 -5.53
CA THR A 305 30.65 -1.17 -5.53
C THR A 305 29.55 -1.72 -6.45
N GLY A 306 28.57 -0.87 -6.82
CA GLY A 306 27.36 -1.31 -7.54
C GLY A 306 26.44 -2.22 -6.71
N THR A 307 26.65 -2.27 -5.40
CA THR A 307 25.89 -3.12 -4.46
C THR A 307 25.32 -2.28 -3.33
N VAL A 308 24.25 -2.80 -2.73
CA VAL A 308 23.62 -2.28 -1.52
C VAL A 308 23.67 -3.38 -0.46
N GLU A 309 24.04 -3.02 0.76
CA GLU A 309 24.04 -3.92 1.91
C GLU A 309 22.77 -3.71 2.72
N PHE A 310 22.05 -4.81 3.00
CA PHE A 310 20.85 -4.80 3.83
C PHE A 310 21.17 -5.28 5.24
N THR A 311 20.60 -4.62 6.24
CA THR A 311 20.69 -5.03 7.64
C THR A 311 20.05 -6.41 7.85
N ASN A 312 20.47 -7.13 8.91
CA ASN A 312 20.03 -8.51 9.11
C ASN A 312 18.55 -8.63 9.47
N TYR A 313 18.05 -7.80 10.38
CA TYR A 313 16.69 -7.89 10.89
C TYR A 313 15.77 -6.89 10.21
N GLN A 314 16.10 -5.62 10.25
CA GLN A 314 15.22 -4.54 9.78
C GLN A 314 14.87 -4.66 8.28
N GLU A 315 15.83 -5.10 7.46
CA GLU A 315 15.65 -5.20 6.01
C GLU A 315 15.59 -6.66 5.51
N GLN A 316 15.22 -7.61 6.38
CA GLN A 316 15.11 -9.01 5.98
C GLN A 316 14.09 -9.22 4.83
N ARG A 317 13.02 -8.44 4.78
CA ARG A 317 12.01 -8.52 3.74
C ARG A 317 12.54 -8.07 2.38
N LEU A 318 13.41 -7.06 2.37
CA LEU A 318 14.06 -6.57 1.15
C LEU A 318 14.89 -7.69 0.50
N ARG A 319 15.68 -8.43 1.30
CA ARG A 319 16.50 -9.55 0.77
C ARG A 319 15.64 -10.63 0.13
N LEU A 320 14.52 -10.98 0.74
CA LEU A 320 13.61 -11.98 0.17
C LEU A 320 12.90 -11.46 -1.07
N HIS A 321 12.51 -10.21 -1.06
CA HIS A 321 11.92 -9.54 -2.22
C HIS A 321 12.86 -9.55 -3.42
N HIS A 322 14.14 -9.19 -3.24
CA HIS A 322 15.14 -9.26 -4.31
C HIS A 322 15.36 -10.67 -4.83
N ARG A 323 15.48 -11.68 -3.96
CA ARG A 323 15.61 -13.08 -4.38
C ARG A 323 14.42 -13.55 -5.20
N LEU A 324 13.22 -13.15 -4.83
CA LEU A 324 12.02 -13.47 -5.58
C LEU A 324 12.02 -12.80 -6.97
N ILE A 325 12.35 -11.52 -7.04
CA ILE A 325 12.46 -10.80 -8.32
C ILE A 325 13.50 -11.46 -9.23
N ASP A 326 14.70 -11.76 -8.71
CA ASP A 326 15.77 -12.42 -9.47
C ASP A 326 15.31 -13.78 -10.01
N ARG A 327 14.59 -14.56 -9.20
CA ARG A 327 14.02 -15.84 -9.63
C ARG A 327 13.00 -15.66 -10.75
N LEU A 328 12.02 -14.74 -10.58
CA LEU A 328 10.98 -14.48 -11.57
C LEU A 328 11.58 -14.00 -12.91
N ILE A 329 12.66 -13.22 -12.88
CA ILE A 329 13.38 -12.80 -14.07
C ILE A 329 14.03 -14.03 -14.75
N ALA A 330 14.73 -14.87 -13.98
CA ALA A 330 15.39 -16.06 -14.51
C ALA A 330 14.39 -17.08 -15.12
N GLU A 331 13.25 -17.29 -14.47
CA GLU A 331 12.16 -18.12 -14.99
C GLU A 331 11.59 -17.55 -16.29
N GLY A 332 11.35 -16.26 -16.37
CA GLY A 332 10.87 -15.59 -17.58
C GLY A 332 11.88 -15.60 -18.73
N GLU A 333 13.19 -15.56 -18.45
CA GLU A 333 14.25 -15.72 -19.46
C GLU A 333 14.34 -17.16 -19.98
N ALA A 334 14.16 -18.13 -19.09
CA ALA A 334 14.19 -19.55 -19.47
C ALA A 334 12.97 -19.99 -20.30
N ALA A 335 11.84 -19.28 -20.20
CA ALA A 335 10.60 -19.56 -20.94
C ALA A 335 10.59 -18.93 -22.36
N ARG A 336 11.56 -18.12 -22.72
CA ARG A 336 11.74 -17.50 -24.06
C ARG A 336 12.55 -18.38 -25.00
#